data_327d5e89c3a63fbd6a298eebd97e3922
#
_entry.id   327d5e89c3a63fbd6a298eebd97e3922
#
_cell.length_a   1.000
_cell.length_b   1.000
_cell.length_c   1.000
_cell.angle_alpha   90.00
_cell.angle_beta   90.00
_cell.angle_gamma   90.00
#
_symmetry.space_group_name_H-M   'P 1'
#
loop_
_entity.id
_entity.type
_entity.pdbx_description
1 polymer ?
#
loop_
_entity_poly.entity_id
_entity_poly.type
_entity_poly.pdbx_seq_one_letter_code
_entity_poly.pdbx_strand_id
1 'polypeptide(L)'
;MTDKRFRRLPVGIQSFKVIREENYLYVDKSDIVWNMVNLGEKYNYLSRPRRFGKSVLVDTLESYLEGRKDLFEGLKIMQLEKDWKQYPVIRLDMSRGGANEDTLRSYLNLRFKDYEEKYNITPDPTAMLADRFHAIIATAYKQTGLRVAVLIDEYDSPLQHSWRTPDHEKCTGVYREVFAILKADDEYEQFVFITGITKFTQISLFSVLNNLTYISFMPEYAAICGITEEEIKENFMPELKQMSEANGWSVLETHDRLKAYYDGYHFSRRNMVDVYNPYSLVNALKSKEIINFWASSGATSLLPKFVDNIELRLGNYEKCSVMRNTLELSDVTGGGAELFLYQSGYLTIKESDEFGYILGFPNEEVKQALYETVLPTLAMRSENEILSLQACLYRELGTGQIDEAMKSLKALIADVPYSNKKLASMDMEERYRLIISTILNAIGLNVEVEKMISTGRIDMTVKTSRYIYVIELKLHNNGGKEAATEQILNRQYMEPFKADKRQVIGLGIELDGEGKGLLGWKRAE
;
A
#
# COMPACT_ATOMS: atom_id res chain seq x y z
N MET A 1 35.86 13.26 -5.61
CA MET A 1 35.29 11.96 -5.17
C MET A 1 34.72 12.19 -3.79
N THR A 2 33.44 12.47 -3.67
CA THR A 2 32.75 12.59 -2.38
C THR A 2 32.72 11.22 -1.71
N ASP A 3 33.17 11.18 -0.47
CA ASP A 3 33.28 9.94 0.32
C ASP A 3 31.90 9.30 0.48
N LYS A 4 31.61 8.20 -0.24
CA LYS A 4 30.35 7.45 -0.20
C LYS A 4 30.01 6.86 1.19
N ARG A 5 30.89 6.99 2.18
CA ARG A 5 30.81 6.33 3.50
C ARG A 5 29.84 6.97 4.50
N PHE A 6 29.28 8.16 4.22
CA PHE A 6 28.45 8.91 5.19
C PHE A 6 27.19 9.54 4.62
N ARG A 7 26.55 8.90 3.61
CA ARG A 7 25.22 9.35 3.17
C ARG A 7 24.16 8.98 4.21
N ARG A 8 23.37 9.96 4.63
CA ARG A 8 22.25 9.73 5.56
C ARG A 8 21.06 9.13 4.79
N LEU A 9 20.32 8.20 5.43
CA LEU A 9 19.08 7.68 4.88
C LEU A 9 17.94 8.70 5.05
N PRO A 10 17.12 9.00 4.02
CA PRO A 10 16.10 10.05 4.03
C PRO A 10 14.81 9.62 4.71
N VAL A 11 14.87 9.14 5.96
CA VAL A 11 13.68 8.69 6.69
C VAL A 11 12.75 9.87 6.98
N GLY A 12 11.52 9.82 6.44
CA GLY A 12 10.51 10.85 6.65
C GLY A 12 10.72 12.15 5.87
N ILE A 13 11.77 12.24 5.03
CA ILE A 13 12.04 13.43 4.22
C ILE A 13 11.31 13.29 2.88
N GLN A 14 10.50 14.30 2.55
CA GLN A 14 9.71 14.35 1.32
C GLN A 14 10.22 15.42 0.34
N SER A 15 11.11 16.30 0.76
CA SER A 15 11.66 17.35 -0.09
C SER A 15 12.91 16.87 -0.83
N PHE A 16 12.84 16.83 -2.16
CA PHE A 16 13.98 16.55 -3.04
C PHE A 16 15.11 17.57 -2.81
N LYS A 17 14.75 18.85 -2.65
CA LYS A 17 15.70 19.91 -2.34
C LYS A 17 16.51 19.59 -1.09
N VAL A 18 15.85 19.25 0.03
CA VAL A 18 16.53 18.89 1.29
C VAL A 18 17.38 17.63 1.13
N ILE A 19 16.86 16.62 0.40
CA ILE A 19 17.62 15.40 0.11
C ILE A 19 18.94 15.72 -0.59
N ARG A 20 18.92 16.64 -1.56
CA ARG A 20 20.10 17.00 -2.34
C ARG A 20 21.06 17.94 -1.60
N GLU A 21 20.53 19.00 -0.99
CA GLU A 21 21.33 20.01 -0.29
C GLU A 21 22.03 19.43 0.96
N GLU A 22 21.37 18.51 1.68
CA GLU A 22 21.90 17.88 2.89
C GLU A 22 22.59 16.53 2.65
N ASN A 23 22.82 16.14 1.40
CA ASN A 23 23.50 14.92 0.99
C ASN A 23 22.90 13.64 1.57
N TYR A 24 21.56 13.52 1.56
CA TYR A 24 20.89 12.26 1.82
C TYR A 24 21.00 11.33 0.61
N LEU A 25 20.82 10.03 0.84
CA LEU A 25 20.73 9.06 -0.24
C LEU A 25 19.49 9.34 -1.10
N TYR A 26 19.70 9.52 -2.39
CA TYR A 26 18.63 9.66 -3.38
C TYR A 26 18.73 8.52 -4.39
N VAL A 27 17.66 7.74 -4.56
CA VAL A 27 17.55 6.75 -5.63
C VAL A 27 17.15 7.50 -6.90
N ASP A 28 18.06 7.55 -7.86
CA ASP A 28 17.94 8.44 -9.03
C ASP A 28 16.93 7.92 -10.06
N LYS A 29 15.80 8.60 -10.16
CA LYS A 29 14.72 8.41 -11.15
C LYS A 29 14.63 9.60 -12.12
N SER A 30 15.65 10.45 -12.16
CA SER A 30 15.58 11.71 -12.89
C SER A 30 15.50 11.56 -14.42
N ASP A 31 15.97 10.43 -14.95
CA ASP A 31 15.79 10.05 -16.35
C ASP A 31 14.30 9.79 -16.70
N ILE A 32 13.57 9.12 -15.80
CA ILE A 32 12.13 8.89 -15.98
C ILE A 32 11.36 10.21 -15.86
N VAL A 33 11.77 11.09 -14.94
CA VAL A 33 11.19 12.45 -14.79
C VAL A 33 11.39 13.26 -16.07
N TRP A 34 12.58 13.25 -16.65
CA TRP A 34 12.86 13.95 -17.91
C TRP A 34 12.00 13.39 -19.06
N ASN A 35 11.94 12.06 -19.20
CA ASN A 35 11.12 11.40 -20.22
C ASN A 35 9.63 11.77 -20.06
N MET A 36 9.11 11.79 -18.84
CA MET A 36 7.72 12.14 -18.56
C MET A 36 7.38 13.56 -19.03
N VAL A 37 8.25 14.52 -18.76
CA VAL A 37 7.99 15.94 -19.09
C VAL A 37 8.22 16.24 -20.57
N ASN A 38 9.20 15.59 -21.23
CA ASN A 38 9.64 15.93 -22.58
C ASN A 38 9.10 14.98 -23.66
N LEU A 39 8.83 13.73 -23.34
CA LEU A 39 8.40 12.70 -24.29
C LEU A 39 7.05 12.09 -23.94
N GLY A 40 6.55 12.32 -22.72
CA GLY A 40 5.28 11.81 -22.24
C GLY A 40 4.10 12.70 -22.61
N GLU A 41 2.96 12.41 -21.96
CA GLU A 41 1.72 13.15 -22.16
C GLU A 41 1.74 14.48 -21.40
N LYS A 42 0.94 15.44 -21.87
CA LYS A 42 0.82 16.76 -21.22
C LYS A 42 0.08 16.66 -19.89
N TYR A 43 -0.97 15.84 -19.82
CA TYR A 43 -1.83 15.66 -18.65
C TYR A 43 -1.65 14.26 -18.08
N ASN A 44 -1.06 14.17 -16.90
CA ASN A 44 -0.67 12.90 -16.29
C ASN A 44 -1.33 12.68 -14.94
N TYR A 45 -1.89 11.50 -14.73
CA TYR A 45 -2.36 11.03 -13.43
C TYR A 45 -1.62 9.77 -12.99
N LEU A 46 -0.98 9.83 -11.82
CA LEU A 46 -0.28 8.73 -11.18
C LEU A 46 -0.91 8.38 -9.83
N SER A 47 -1.46 7.19 -9.70
CA SER A 47 -1.79 6.62 -8.39
C SER A 47 -0.71 5.64 -7.93
N ARG A 48 -0.36 5.73 -6.66
CA ARG A 48 0.50 4.78 -5.94
C ARG A 48 0.05 4.71 -4.49
N PRO A 49 0.24 3.58 -3.81
CA PRO A 49 -0.08 3.47 -2.39
C PRO A 49 0.60 4.53 -1.54
N ARG A 50 0.18 4.69 -0.29
CA ARG A 50 0.87 5.55 0.66
C ARG A 50 2.31 5.11 0.86
N ARG A 51 3.21 6.09 1.10
CA ARG A 51 4.63 5.85 1.41
C ARG A 51 5.50 5.36 0.24
N PHE A 52 5.02 5.49 -0.99
CA PHE A 52 5.78 5.13 -2.21
C PHE A 52 6.65 6.25 -2.79
N GLY A 53 6.76 7.41 -2.13
CA GLY A 53 7.61 8.50 -2.59
C GLY A 53 6.94 9.44 -3.61
N LYS A 54 5.61 9.46 -3.72
CA LYS A 54 4.86 10.38 -4.61
C LYS A 54 5.23 11.84 -4.40
N SER A 55 5.24 12.31 -3.15
CA SER A 55 5.57 13.71 -2.83
C SER A 55 7.02 14.06 -3.15
N VAL A 56 7.97 13.11 -3.01
CA VAL A 56 9.36 13.30 -3.48
C VAL A 56 9.38 13.45 -5.00
N LEU A 57 8.60 12.66 -5.73
CA LEU A 57 8.48 12.77 -7.19
C LEU A 57 7.90 14.14 -7.59
N VAL A 58 6.85 14.62 -6.91
CA VAL A 58 6.27 15.96 -7.16
C VAL A 58 7.31 17.06 -6.90
N ASP A 59 8.07 16.97 -5.81
CA ASP A 59 9.13 17.93 -5.47
C ASP A 59 10.31 17.87 -6.47
N THR A 60 10.61 16.67 -7.01
CA THR A 60 11.59 16.51 -8.08
C THR A 60 11.12 17.14 -9.39
N LEU A 61 9.84 16.93 -9.77
CA LEU A 61 9.22 17.56 -10.94
C LEU A 61 9.21 19.08 -10.81
N GLU A 62 8.81 19.62 -9.65
CA GLU A 62 8.83 21.05 -9.35
C GLU A 62 10.24 21.62 -9.55
N SER A 63 11.24 21.02 -8.89
CA SER A 63 12.63 21.45 -8.99
C SER A 63 13.17 21.41 -10.43
N TYR A 64 12.79 20.38 -11.21
CA TYR A 64 13.18 20.27 -12.61
C TYR A 64 12.52 21.36 -13.47
N LEU A 65 11.21 21.56 -13.34
CA LEU A 65 10.44 22.53 -14.10
C LEU A 65 10.82 23.98 -13.75
N GLU A 66 11.24 24.23 -12.51
CA GLU A 66 11.81 25.53 -12.08
C GLU A 66 13.25 25.74 -12.56
N GLY A 67 13.86 24.77 -13.25
CA GLY A 67 15.22 24.88 -13.79
C GLY A 67 16.32 24.84 -12.73
N ARG A 68 16.08 24.23 -11.57
CA ARG A 68 17.03 24.09 -10.45
C ARG A 68 18.13 23.06 -10.77
N LYS A 69 18.92 23.34 -11.82
CA LYS A 69 20.03 22.50 -12.28
C LYS A 69 20.98 22.08 -11.16
N ASP A 70 21.22 22.99 -10.21
CA ASP A 70 22.08 22.78 -9.05
C ASP A 70 21.70 21.54 -8.23
N LEU A 71 20.41 21.23 -8.11
CA LEU A 71 19.91 20.07 -7.37
C LEU A 71 20.10 18.75 -8.12
N PHE A 72 20.30 18.79 -9.43
CA PHE A 72 20.42 17.59 -10.28
C PHE A 72 21.87 17.21 -10.60
N GLU A 73 22.86 17.94 -10.12
CA GLU A 73 24.26 17.62 -10.37
C GLU A 73 24.59 16.17 -10.01
N GLY A 74 25.21 15.45 -10.96
CA GLY A 74 25.58 14.06 -10.81
C GLY A 74 24.43 13.04 -10.99
N LEU A 75 23.21 13.48 -11.33
CA LEU A 75 22.07 12.62 -11.65
C LEU A 75 21.98 12.35 -13.15
N LYS A 76 21.24 11.29 -13.53
CA LYS A 76 21.06 10.83 -14.92
C LYS A 76 20.52 11.91 -15.87
N ILE A 77 19.60 12.75 -15.38
CA ILE A 77 18.99 13.85 -16.15
C ILE A 77 20.01 14.83 -16.72
N MET A 78 21.19 14.99 -16.09
CA MET A 78 22.25 15.88 -16.57
C MET A 78 22.80 15.49 -17.96
N GLN A 79 22.63 14.23 -18.33
CA GLN A 79 23.02 13.74 -19.67
C GLN A 79 21.95 14.04 -20.71
N LEU A 80 20.69 14.16 -20.30
CA LEU A 80 19.51 14.32 -21.15
C LEU A 80 19.14 15.81 -21.34
N GLU A 81 19.05 16.55 -20.23
CA GLU A 81 18.60 17.95 -20.25
C GLU A 81 19.76 18.90 -20.58
N LYS A 82 19.51 19.82 -21.53
CA LYS A 82 20.50 20.81 -21.97
C LYS A 82 20.07 22.24 -21.71
N ASP A 83 18.78 22.53 -21.77
CA ASP A 83 18.25 23.89 -21.78
C ASP A 83 17.94 24.46 -20.40
N TRP A 84 17.54 23.60 -19.45
CA TRP A 84 17.16 23.96 -18.07
C TRP A 84 16.21 25.17 -18.00
N LYS A 85 15.12 25.11 -18.78
CA LYS A 85 14.12 26.18 -18.82
C LYS A 85 13.45 26.34 -17.46
N GLN A 86 13.16 27.58 -17.10
CA GLN A 86 12.51 27.95 -15.83
C GLN A 86 11.03 28.21 -16.08
N TYR A 87 10.22 27.15 -16.06
CA TYR A 87 8.78 27.29 -16.21
C TYR A 87 8.14 27.87 -14.95
N PRO A 88 7.06 28.67 -15.07
CA PRO A 88 6.24 29.00 -13.92
C PRO A 88 5.54 27.73 -13.42
N VAL A 89 5.73 27.42 -12.14
CA VAL A 89 5.12 26.24 -11.50
C VAL A 89 4.08 26.67 -10.50
N ILE A 90 2.90 26.02 -10.57
CA ILE A 90 1.81 26.12 -9.60
C ILE A 90 1.67 24.75 -8.93
N ARG A 91 1.93 24.69 -7.63
CA ARG A 91 1.81 23.46 -6.85
C ARG A 91 0.69 23.54 -5.81
N LEU A 92 -0.18 22.54 -5.78
CA LEU A 92 -1.25 22.37 -4.81
C LEU A 92 -1.05 21.05 -4.05
N ASP A 93 -0.86 21.14 -2.74
CA ASP A 93 -0.79 19.98 -1.84
C ASP A 93 -2.16 19.81 -1.16
N MET A 94 -3.00 18.95 -1.75
CA MET A 94 -4.39 18.77 -1.32
C MET A 94 -4.53 18.02 0.01
N SER A 95 -3.45 17.48 0.59
CA SER A 95 -3.47 16.90 1.94
C SER A 95 -3.93 17.90 3.01
N ARG A 96 -3.76 19.20 2.72
CA ARG A 96 -4.16 20.32 3.60
C ARG A 96 -5.58 20.82 3.36
N GLY A 97 -6.31 20.26 2.39
CA GLY A 97 -7.66 20.71 2.00
C GLY A 97 -8.75 20.36 3.01
N GLY A 98 -8.43 19.62 4.07
CA GLY A 98 -9.39 19.26 5.11
C GLY A 98 -10.40 18.19 4.68
N ALA A 99 -11.57 18.15 5.35
CA ALA A 99 -12.59 17.12 5.20
C ALA A 99 -13.99 17.66 4.84
N ASN A 100 -14.13 18.96 4.62
CA ASN A 100 -15.39 19.61 4.27
C ASN A 100 -15.17 20.77 3.30
N GLU A 101 -16.27 21.30 2.73
CA GLU A 101 -16.23 22.39 1.76
C GLU A 101 -15.50 23.62 2.27
N ASP A 102 -15.79 24.07 3.49
CA ASP A 102 -15.24 25.32 4.03
C ASP A 102 -13.72 25.25 4.19
N THR A 103 -13.21 24.14 4.72
CA THR A 103 -11.76 23.93 4.88
C THR A 103 -11.06 23.81 3.52
N LEU A 104 -11.69 23.16 2.55
CA LEU A 104 -11.17 23.03 1.20
C LEU A 104 -11.10 24.38 0.50
N ARG A 105 -12.19 25.18 0.54
CA ARG A 105 -12.21 26.52 -0.02
C ARG A 105 -11.21 27.45 0.69
N SER A 106 -11.11 27.38 2.02
CA SER A 106 -10.13 28.18 2.77
C SER A 106 -8.70 27.87 2.37
N TYR A 107 -8.37 26.58 2.20
CA TYR A 107 -7.04 26.17 1.73
C TYR A 107 -6.73 26.69 0.32
N LEU A 108 -7.65 26.51 -0.63
CA LEU A 108 -7.47 26.98 -2.00
C LEU A 108 -7.38 28.50 -2.06
N ASN A 109 -8.22 29.22 -1.30
CA ASN A 109 -8.13 30.68 -1.19
C ASN A 109 -6.76 31.13 -0.71
N LEU A 110 -6.21 30.46 0.31
CA LEU A 110 -4.86 30.79 0.81
C LEU A 110 -3.78 30.54 -0.25
N ARG A 111 -3.83 29.39 -0.93
CA ARG A 111 -2.85 29.07 -1.99
C ARG A 111 -2.94 30.00 -3.17
N PHE A 112 -4.15 30.34 -3.62
CA PHE A 112 -4.33 31.28 -4.72
C PHE A 112 -3.84 32.68 -4.35
N LYS A 113 -4.09 33.12 -3.11
CA LYS A 113 -3.55 34.37 -2.62
C LYS A 113 -2.01 34.43 -2.70
N ASP A 114 -1.30 33.35 -2.32
CA ASP A 114 0.16 33.30 -2.43
C ASP A 114 0.63 33.48 -3.89
N TYR A 115 -0.07 32.87 -4.86
CA TYR A 115 0.24 33.02 -6.28
C TYR A 115 -0.18 34.38 -6.83
N GLU A 116 -1.30 34.95 -6.40
CA GLU A 116 -1.72 36.31 -6.74
C GLU A 116 -0.67 37.32 -6.30
N GLU A 117 -0.15 37.19 -5.07
CA GLU A 117 0.95 38.01 -4.58
C GLU A 117 2.23 37.81 -5.41
N LYS A 118 2.59 36.54 -5.71
CA LYS A 118 3.77 36.19 -6.54
C LYS A 118 3.73 36.87 -7.92
N TYR A 119 2.56 36.91 -8.54
CA TYR A 119 2.37 37.47 -9.90
C TYR A 119 1.77 38.87 -9.92
N ASN A 120 1.70 39.55 -8.77
CA ASN A 120 1.15 40.90 -8.63
C ASN A 120 -0.26 41.06 -9.22
N ILE A 121 -1.12 40.07 -9.02
CA ILE A 121 -2.53 40.08 -9.41
C ILE A 121 -3.32 40.80 -8.32
N THR A 122 -4.10 41.83 -8.71
CA THR A 122 -5.02 42.49 -7.76
C THR A 122 -6.18 41.55 -7.45
N PRO A 123 -6.36 41.09 -6.18
CA PRO A 123 -7.43 40.20 -5.83
C PRO A 123 -8.81 40.84 -6.05
N ASP A 124 -9.74 40.13 -6.69
CA ASP A 124 -11.16 40.43 -6.70
C ASP A 124 -11.84 39.61 -5.60
N PRO A 125 -12.36 40.25 -4.54
CA PRO A 125 -13.00 39.53 -3.42
C PRO A 125 -14.28 38.78 -3.84
N THR A 126 -14.84 39.11 -5.01
CA THR A 126 -16.08 38.50 -5.54
C THR A 126 -15.81 37.38 -6.54
N ALA A 127 -14.57 37.23 -7.01
CA ALA A 127 -14.18 36.25 -8.00
C ALA A 127 -14.31 34.82 -7.44
N MET A 128 -14.86 33.92 -8.26
CA MET A 128 -14.89 32.48 -7.95
C MET A 128 -13.48 31.89 -7.94
N LEU A 129 -13.30 30.76 -7.28
CA LEU A 129 -12.01 30.05 -7.26
C LEU A 129 -11.53 29.69 -8.66
N ALA A 130 -12.43 29.33 -9.56
CA ALA A 130 -12.12 29.07 -10.97
C ALA A 130 -11.53 30.28 -11.67
N ASP A 131 -12.15 31.46 -11.53
CA ASP A 131 -11.69 32.70 -12.19
C ASP A 131 -10.32 33.12 -11.66
N ARG A 132 -10.10 32.97 -10.36
CA ARG A 132 -8.81 33.27 -9.72
C ARG A 132 -7.72 32.32 -10.22
N PHE A 133 -8.01 31.02 -10.33
CA PHE A 133 -7.06 30.03 -10.84
C PHE A 133 -6.69 30.32 -12.30
N HIS A 134 -7.68 30.61 -13.14
CA HIS A 134 -7.46 31.08 -14.50
C HIS A 134 -6.54 32.34 -14.54
N ALA A 135 -6.87 33.36 -13.76
CA ALA A 135 -6.10 34.61 -13.71
C ALA A 135 -4.63 34.35 -13.33
N ILE A 136 -4.37 33.43 -12.39
CA ILE A 136 -3.02 33.04 -11.98
C ILE A 136 -2.28 32.39 -13.16
N ILE A 137 -2.88 31.38 -13.82
CA ILE A 137 -2.28 30.67 -14.96
C ILE A 137 -2.00 31.64 -16.11
N ALA A 138 -3.00 32.40 -16.54
CA ALA A 138 -2.89 33.35 -17.66
C ALA A 138 -1.87 34.44 -17.38
N THR A 139 -1.80 34.98 -16.14
CA THR A 139 -0.84 36.05 -15.79
C THR A 139 0.57 35.49 -15.70
N ALA A 140 0.76 34.29 -15.11
CA ALA A 140 2.08 33.66 -15.08
C ALA A 140 2.63 33.43 -16.49
N TYR A 141 1.80 32.94 -17.43
CA TYR A 141 2.17 32.81 -18.83
C TYR A 141 2.54 34.18 -19.48
N LYS A 142 1.70 35.20 -19.29
CA LYS A 142 1.94 36.52 -19.86
C LYS A 142 3.23 37.16 -19.35
N GLN A 143 3.55 37.01 -18.07
CA GLN A 143 4.74 37.61 -17.46
C GLN A 143 6.04 36.90 -17.85
N THR A 144 6.00 35.56 -17.97
CA THR A 144 7.20 34.74 -18.24
C THR A 144 7.40 34.44 -19.72
N GLY A 145 6.36 34.50 -20.53
CA GLY A 145 6.36 34.04 -21.93
C GLY A 145 6.47 32.50 -22.04
N LEU A 146 6.43 31.78 -20.92
CA LEU A 146 6.52 30.33 -20.86
C LEU A 146 5.20 29.73 -20.32
N ARG A 147 4.81 28.61 -20.90
CA ARG A 147 3.63 27.87 -20.43
C ARG A 147 3.80 27.38 -18.99
N VAL A 148 2.72 27.30 -18.26
CA VAL A 148 2.68 26.99 -16.83
C VAL A 148 2.71 25.48 -16.61
N ALA A 149 3.46 25.01 -15.62
CA ALA A 149 3.33 23.65 -15.11
C ALA A 149 2.45 23.64 -13.86
N VAL A 150 1.50 22.68 -13.80
CA VAL A 150 0.58 22.52 -12.66
C VAL A 150 0.81 21.16 -12.01
N LEU A 151 1.16 21.16 -10.73
CA LEU A 151 1.45 19.97 -9.95
C LEU A 151 0.44 19.85 -8.78
N ILE A 152 -0.30 18.76 -8.73
CA ILE A 152 -1.32 18.52 -7.70
C ILE A 152 -0.98 17.23 -6.96
N ASP A 153 -0.55 17.37 -5.70
CA ASP A 153 -0.23 16.25 -4.83
C ASP A 153 -1.40 15.89 -3.94
N GLU A 154 -1.56 14.59 -3.66
CA GLU A 154 -2.62 14.01 -2.80
C GLU A 154 -4.04 14.53 -3.14
N TYR A 155 -4.35 14.61 -4.46
CA TYR A 155 -5.61 15.21 -4.93
C TYR A 155 -6.85 14.62 -4.25
N ASP A 156 -6.81 13.33 -3.92
CA ASP A 156 -7.93 12.57 -3.38
C ASP A 156 -8.09 12.71 -1.85
N SER A 157 -7.18 13.38 -1.16
CA SER A 157 -7.19 13.51 0.31
C SER A 157 -8.49 14.13 0.86
N PRO A 158 -8.98 15.28 0.40
CA PRO A 158 -10.26 15.84 0.86
C PRO A 158 -11.46 14.94 0.54
N LEU A 159 -11.43 14.23 -0.60
CA LEU A 159 -12.49 13.31 -1.01
C LEU A 159 -12.53 12.05 -0.14
N GLN A 160 -11.35 11.52 0.23
CA GLN A 160 -11.24 10.39 1.17
C GLN A 160 -11.71 10.76 2.58
N HIS A 161 -11.38 11.96 3.05
CA HIS A 161 -11.77 12.42 4.38
C HIS A 161 -13.26 12.73 4.47
N SER A 162 -13.86 13.30 3.43
CA SER A 162 -15.30 13.58 3.35
C SER A 162 -16.14 12.35 2.95
N TRP A 163 -15.53 11.22 2.58
CA TRP A 163 -16.21 10.03 2.11
C TRP A 163 -17.31 9.57 3.08
N ARG A 164 -18.54 9.35 2.55
CA ARG A 164 -19.74 8.98 3.32
C ARG A 164 -20.20 10.03 4.36
N THR A 165 -19.78 11.26 4.20
CA THR A 165 -20.33 12.38 4.95
C THR A 165 -21.21 13.26 4.04
N PRO A 166 -22.08 14.12 4.60
CA PRO A 166 -22.86 15.08 3.80
C PRO A 166 -22.00 16.09 3.03
N ASP A 167 -20.75 16.28 3.41
CA ASP A 167 -19.83 17.21 2.77
C ASP A 167 -19.13 16.65 1.52
N HIS A 168 -19.26 15.35 1.25
CA HIS A 168 -18.58 14.72 0.12
C HIS A 168 -19.01 15.33 -1.24
N GLU A 169 -20.30 15.52 -1.47
CA GLU A 169 -20.82 16.13 -2.72
C GLU A 169 -20.41 17.59 -2.82
N LYS A 170 -20.36 18.33 -1.73
CA LYS A 170 -19.91 19.72 -1.70
C LYS A 170 -18.41 19.84 -2.04
N CYS A 171 -17.56 19.02 -1.43
CA CYS A 171 -16.14 18.94 -1.79
C CYS A 171 -15.96 18.61 -3.28
N THR A 172 -16.73 17.66 -3.79
CA THR A 172 -16.78 17.31 -5.21
C THR A 172 -17.14 18.50 -6.09
N GLY A 173 -18.12 19.33 -5.67
CA GLY A 173 -18.48 20.57 -6.35
C GLY A 173 -17.32 21.55 -6.50
N VAL A 174 -16.55 21.74 -5.42
CA VAL A 174 -15.34 22.58 -5.45
C VAL A 174 -14.29 22.03 -6.43
N TYR A 175 -14.10 20.71 -6.47
CA TYR A 175 -13.19 20.08 -7.44
C TYR A 175 -13.62 20.35 -8.88
N ARG A 176 -14.91 20.19 -9.20
CA ARG A 176 -15.45 20.48 -10.55
C ARG A 176 -15.26 21.93 -10.92
N GLU A 177 -15.52 22.87 -9.98
CA GLU A 177 -15.33 24.30 -10.17
C GLU A 177 -13.87 24.64 -10.54
N VAL A 178 -12.92 24.20 -9.71
CA VAL A 178 -11.52 24.63 -9.83
C VAL A 178 -10.78 23.91 -10.95
N PHE A 179 -10.93 22.60 -11.06
CA PHE A 179 -10.12 21.81 -11.98
C PHE A 179 -10.66 21.79 -13.42
N ALA A 180 -11.89 22.30 -13.67
CA ALA A 180 -12.36 22.53 -15.02
C ALA A 180 -11.45 23.51 -15.80
N ILE A 181 -10.79 24.41 -15.11
CA ILE A 181 -9.88 25.40 -15.68
C ILE A 181 -8.68 24.73 -16.37
N LEU A 182 -8.16 23.62 -15.84
CA LEU A 182 -7.05 22.89 -16.46
C LEU A 182 -7.36 22.39 -17.88
N LYS A 183 -8.64 22.19 -18.22
CA LYS A 183 -9.04 21.87 -19.59
C LYS A 183 -9.28 23.11 -20.44
N ALA A 184 -9.79 24.17 -19.80
CA ALA A 184 -10.10 25.42 -20.51
C ALA A 184 -8.83 26.21 -20.88
N ASP A 185 -7.80 26.11 -20.06
CA ASP A 185 -6.54 26.83 -20.16
C ASP A 185 -5.42 26.05 -20.88
N ASP A 186 -5.77 25.01 -21.66
CA ASP A 186 -4.81 24.16 -22.38
C ASP A 186 -3.70 24.94 -23.11
N GLU A 187 -4.02 26.09 -23.71
CA GLU A 187 -3.04 26.89 -24.42
C GLU A 187 -1.93 27.49 -23.53
N TYR A 188 -2.23 27.70 -22.24
CA TYR A 188 -1.30 28.30 -21.26
C TYR A 188 -0.48 27.26 -20.50
N GLU A 189 -0.83 25.97 -20.60
CA GLU A 189 -0.21 24.91 -19.84
C GLU A 189 0.87 24.16 -20.61
N GLN A 190 1.98 23.88 -19.94
CA GLN A 190 3.08 23.05 -20.44
C GLN A 190 2.93 21.60 -20.02
N PHE A 191 2.61 21.39 -18.75
CA PHE A 191 2.60 20.06 -18.13
C PHE A 191 1.67 20.07 -16.91
N VAL A 192 0.84 19.07 -16.79
CA VAL A 192 -0.05 18.88 -15.65
C VAL A 192 0.20 17.49 -15.05
N PHE A 193 0.53 17.45 -13.78
CA PHE A 193 0.76 16.20 -13.05
C PHE A 193 -0.10 16.14 -11.79
N ILE A 194 -0.91 15.10 -11.70
CA ILE A 194 -1.81 14.87 -10.58
C ILE A 194 -1.46 13.54 -9.94
N THR A 195 -1.33 13.51 -8.63
CA THR A 195 -1.07 12.26 -7.91
C THR A 195 -1.98 12.07 -6.70
N GLY A 196 -2.23 10.81 -6.38
CA GLY A 196 -3.05 10.38 -5.25
C GLY A 196 -2.89 8.89 -4.96
N ILE A 197 -3.81 8.37 -4.17
CA ILE A 197 -3.91 6.95 -3.82
C ILE A 197 -5.04 6.32 -4.61
N THR A 198 -6.24 6.90 -4.50
CA THR A 198 -7.50 6.39 -5.02
C THR A 198 -7.96 7.16 -6.26
N LYS A 199 -8.63 6.46 -7.17
CA LYS A 199 -9.20 7.05 -8.37
C LYS A 199 -10.71 7.28 -8.16
N PHE A 200 -11.10 8.54 -8.01
CA PHE A 200 -12.49 8.98 -7.94
C PHE A 200 -12.98 9.46 -9.32
N THR A 201 -13.40 8.54 -10.19
CA THR A 201 -13.74 8.85 -11.60
C THR A 201 -15.11 9.49 -11.77
N GLN A 202 -16.12 9.05 -11.01
CA GLN A 202 -17.50 9.52 -11.19
C GLN A 202 -17.73 10.92 -10.64
N ILE A 203 -16.82 11.40 -9.80
CA ILE A 203 -17.12 12.50 -8.90
C ILE A 203 -16.66 13.84 -9.44
N SER A 204 -15.48 13.96 -10.11
CA SER A 204 -15.06 15.32 -10.42
C SER A 204 -13.98 15.47 -11.47
N LEU A 205 -12.80 14.95 -11.21
CA LEU A 205 -11.61 15.31 -11.97
C LEU A 205 -11.60 14.65 -13.36
N PHE A 206 -11.88 13.34 -13.41
CA PHE A 206 -11.78 12.54 -14.64
C PHE A 206 -12.96 12.75 -15.60
N SER A 207 -14.13 13.19 -15.12
CA SER A 207 -15.24 13.56 -15.98
C SER A 207 -15.04 14.94 -16.61
N VAL A 208 -14.32 15.83 -15.92
CA VAL A 208 -13.99 17.18 -16.38
C VAL A 208 -12.71 17.15 -17.22
N LEU A 209 -11.65 16.48 -16.75
CA LEU A 209 -10.38 16.31 -17.46
C LEU A 209 -10.36 14.99 -18.25
N ASN A 210 -11.15 14.90 -19.31
CA ASN A 210 -11.17 13.71 -20.17
C ASN A 210 -9.91 13.52 -21.02
N ASN A 211 -8.99 14.48 -20.99
CA ASN A 211 -7.66 14.44 -21.60
C ASN A 211 -6.56 13.94 -20.63
N LEU A 212 -6.93 13.58 -19.39
CA LEU A 212 -5.99 13.09 -18.38
C LEU A 212 -5.57 11.65 -18.66
N THR A 213 -4.29 11.43 -18.87
CA THR A 213 -3.72 10.11 -19.12
C THR A 213 -3.41 9.39 -17.80
N TYR A 214 -3.98 8.21 -17.59
CA TYR A 214 -3.73 7.38 -16.41
C TYR A 214 -2.45 6.57 -16.60
N ILE A 215 -1.32 7.13 -16.17
CA ILE A 215 0.02 6.55 -16.38
C ILE A 215 0.38 5.44 -15.39
N SER A 216 -0.47 5.16 -14.41
CA SER A 216 -0.17 4.23 -13.31
C SER A 216 0.13 2.80 -13.75
N PHE A 217 -0.47 2.35 -14.88
CA PHE A 217 -0.27 1.00 -15.44
C PHE A 217 0.71 0.97 -16.62
N MET A 218 1.24 2.11 -17.03
CA MET A 218 2.18 2.20 -18.15
C MET A 218 3.53 1.59 -17.78
N PRO A 219 4.12 0.77 -18.68
CA PRO A 219 5.39 0.08 -18.41
C PRO A 219 6.55 1.01 -18.10
N GLU A 220 6.57 2.19 -18.72
CA GLU A 220 7.61 3.21 -18.57
C GLU A 220 7.66 3.77 -17.15
N TYR A 221 6.52 3.78 -16.46
CA TYR A 221 6.36 4.34 -15.11
C TYR A 221 6.21 3.27 -14.03
N ALA A 222 6.41 1.99 -14.35
CA ALA A 222 6.23 0.89 -13.39
C ALA A 222 7.13 1.06 -12.15
N ALA A 223 8.36 1.55 -12.33
CA ALA A 223 9.35 1.74 -11.28
C ALA A 223 9.60 3.22 -10.91
N ILE A 224 8.75 4.17 -11.36
CA ILE A 224 8.96 5.60 -11.07
C ILE A 224 8.88 5.91 -9.57
N CYS A 225 8.03 5.19 -8.86
CA CYS A 225 7.93 5.16 -7.41
C CYS A 225 8.27 3.76 -6.92
N GLY A 226 8.88 3.66 -5.74
CA GLY A 226 9.41 2.39 -5.24
C GLY A 226 10.92 2.28 -5.47
N ILE A 227 11.51 1.20 -4.99
CA ILE A 227 12.95 0.89 -5.14
C ILE A 227 13.05 -0.49 -5.77
N THR A 228 13.77 -0.62 -6.89
CA THR A 228 13.97 -1.90 -7.56
C THR A 228 15.12 -2.69 -6.93
N GLU A 229 15.21 -3.97 -7.27
CA GLU A 229 16.28 -4.86 -6.85
C GLU A 229 17.66 -4.37 -7.31
N GLU A 230 17.76 -3.84 -8.53
CA GLU A 230 18.99 -3.27 -9.07
C GLU A 230 19.41 -2.03 -8.28
N GLU A 231 18.46 -1.18 -7.96
CA GLU A 231 18.70 0.04 -7.17
C GLU A 231 19.14 -0.25 -5.74
N ILE A 232 18.67 -1.37 -5.14
CA ILE A 232 19.21 -1.84 -3.86
C ILE A 232 20.67 -2.19 -3.97
N LYS A 233 21.05 -2.97 -4.98
CA LYS A 233 22.45 -3.37 -5.21
C LYS A 233 23.37 -2.17 -5.47
N GLU A 234 22.86 -1.18 -6.20
CA GLU A 234 23.62 0.02 -6.53
C GLU A 234 23.77 0.98 -5.35
N ASN A 235 22.75 1.10 -4.51
CA ASN A 235 22.68 2.20 -3.55
C ASN A 235 22.76 1.78 -2.08
N PHE A 236 22.36 0.55 -1.68
CA PHE A 236 22.16 0.18 -0.27
C PHE A 236 23.08 -0.93 0.24
N MET A 237 24.08 -1.35 -0.52
CA MET A 237 25.01 -2.40 -0.09
C MET A 237 25.74 -2.11 1.24
N PRO A 238 26.15 -0.86 1.58
CA PRO A 238 26.72 -0.55 2.87
C PRO A 238 25.76 -0.80 4.03
N GLU A 239 24.50 -0.39 3.88
CA GLU A 239 23.43 -0.52 4.88
C GLU A 239 23.03 -2.00 5.07
N LEU A 240 22.96 -2.77 3.99
CA LEU A 240 22.73 -4.22 4.03
C LEU A 240 23.83 -4.93 4.85
N LYS A 241 25.10 -4.59 4.64
CA LYS A 241 26.21 -5.15 5.41
C LYS A 241 26.12 -4.81 6.90
N GLN A 242 25.81 -3.54 7.22
CA GLN A 242 25.65 -3.12 8.61
C GLN A 242 24.49 -3.84 9.31
N MET A 243 23.37 -4.05 8.59
CA MET A 243 22.22 -4.78 9.11
C MET A 243 22.55 -6.27 9.30
N SER A 244 23.26 -6.87 8.37
CA SER A 244 23.77 -8.25 8.42
C SER A 244 24.65 -8.48 9.65
N GLU A 245 25.64 -7.62 9.88
CA GLU A 245 26.53 -7.66 11.04
C GLU A 245 25.77 -7.50 12.36
N ALA A 246 24.83 -6.55 12.43
CA ALA A 246 24.06 -6.28 13.65
C ALA A 246 23.17 -7.46 14.08
N ASN A 247 22.70 -8.27 13.11
CA ASN A 247 21.81 -9.40 13.37
C ASN A 247 22.51 -10.77 13.36
N GLY A 248 23.78 -10.83 13.01
CA GLY A 248 24.50 -12.10 12.87
C GLY A 248 24.05 -12.94 11.67
N TRP A 249 23.48 -12.30 10.65
CA TRP A 249 23.04 -12.95 9.41
C TRP A 249 24.10 -12.80 8.31
N SER A 250 23.99 -13.60 7.25
CA SER A 250 24.73 -13.31 6.01
C SER A 250 24.07 -12.15 5.27
N VAL A 251 24.83 -11.48 4.38
CA VAL A 251 24.27 -10.41 3.52
C VAL A 251 23.14 -10.96 2.64
N LEU A 252 23.27 -12.18 2.14
CA LEU A 252 22.24 -12.84 1.34
C LEU A 252 20.99 -13.10 2.17
N GLU A 253 21.12 -13.63 3.37
CA GLU A 253 19.99 -13.86 4.28
C GLU A 253 19.29 -12.55 4.65
N THR A 254 20.06 -11.47 4.92
CA THR A 254 19.50 -10.14 5.19
C THR A 254 18.67 -9.64 4.02
N HIS A 255 19.22 -9.78 2.82
CA HIS A 255 18.55 -9.40 1.58
C HIS A 255 17.24 -10.20 1.36
N ASP A 256 17.30 -11.54 1.50
CA ASP A 256 16.14 -12.41 1.30
C ASP A 256 15.01 -12.09 2.31
N ARG A 257 15.36 -11.78 3.56
CA ARG A 257 14.42 -11.35 4.59
C ARG A 257 13.77 -10.00 4.26
N LEU A 258 14.56 -9.01 3.82
CA LEU A 258 14.03 -7.71 3.39
C LEU A 258 13.13 -7.86 2.17
N LYS A 259 13.51 -8.71 1.22
CA LYS A 259 12.72 -9.02 0.02
C LYS A 259 11.37 -9.63 0.39
N ALA A 260 11.35 -10.66 1.21
CA ALA A 260 10.11 -11.31 1.64
C ALA A 260 9.17 -10.36 2.39
N TYR A 261 9.73 -9.37 3.09
CA TYR A 261 8.96 -8.52 3.99
C TYR A 261 8.53 -7.18 3.38
N TYR A 262 9.29 -6.60 2.41
CA TYR A 262 9.05 -5.25 1.90
C TYR A 262 8.95 -5.12 0.38
N ASP A 263 9.29 -6.17 -0.38
CA ASP A 263 9.26 -6.19 -1.85
C ASP A 263 7.90 -6.66 -2.41
N GLY A 264 7.84 -6.88 -3.71
CA GLY A 264 6.77 -7.61 -4.38
C GLY A 264 5.60 -6.76 -4.86
N TYR A 265 5.71 -5.45 -4.88
CA TYR A 265 4.72 -4.60 -5.54
C TYR A 265 4.95 -4.55 -7.05
N HIS A 266 3.87 -4.74 -7.82
CA HIS A 266 3.85 -4.57 -9.28
C HIS A 266 2.75 -3.59 -9.68
N PHE A 267 3.07 -2.71 -10.64
CA PHE A 267 2.15 -1.68 -11.09
C PHE A 267 1.83 -1.73 -12.58
N SER A 268 2.48 -2.60 -13.37
CA SER A 268 2.21 -2.75 -14.79
C SER A 268 2.18 -4.21 -15.21
N ARG A 269 1.22 -4.58 -16.06
CA ARG A 269 1.15 -5.95 -16.61
C ARG A 269 2.22 -6.26 -17.67
N ARG A 270 2.74 -5.23 -18.34
CA ARG A 270 3.74 -5.39 -19.40
C ARG A 270 5.17 -5.32 -18.87
N ASN A 271 5.36 -4.68 -17.72
CA ASN A 271 6.63 -4.60 -17.03
C ASN A 271 6.41 -5.01 -15.57
N MET A 272 6.59 -6.29 -15.31
CA MET A 272 6.40 -6.91 -14.00
C MET A 272 7.65 -6.77 -13.13
N VAL A 273 8.17 -5.54 -13.05
CA VAL A 273 9.28 -5.23 -12.15
C VAL A 273 8.80 -5.18 -10.71
N ASP A 274 9.46 -5.92 -9.83
CA ASP A 274 9.27 -5.84 -8.39
C ASP A 274 9.81 -4.52 -7.85
N VAL A 275 9.06 -3.88 -6.98
CA VAL A 275 9.53 -2.71 -6.24
C VAL A 275 9.23 -2.83 -4.75
N TYR A 276 10.22 -2.48 -3.96
CA TYR A 276 10.10 -2.34 -2.50
C TYR A 276 9.34 -1.07 -2.14
N ASN A 277 8.62 -1.13 -1.02
CA ASN A 277 8.11 0.08 -0.39
C ASN A 277 9.29 0.90 0.15
N PRO A 278 9.53 2.14 -0.34
CA PRO A 278 10.71 2.92 0.04
C PRO A 278 10.73 3.27 1.53
N TYR A 279 9.57 3.58 2.11
CA TYR A 279 9.48 3.96 3.51
C TYR A 279 9.85 2.79 4.44
N SER A 280 9.27 1.62 4.20
CA SER A 280 9.54 0.43 5.00
C SER A 280 10.99 -0.03 4.86
N LEU A 281 11.50 -0.12 3.64
CA LEU A 281 12.89 -0.51 3.37
C LEU A 281 13.90 0.41 4.06
N VAL A 282 13.74 1.74 3.89
CA VAL A 282 14.69 2.72 4.44
C VAL A 282 14.66 2.73 5.98
N ASN A 283 13.47 2.56 6.59
CA ASN A 283 13.34 2.43 8.04
C ASN A 283 14.01 1.14 8.55
N ALA A 284 13.78 0.00 7.89
CA ALA A 284 14.38 -1.29 8.25
C ALA A 284 15.92 -1.23 8.21
N LEU A 285 16.47 -0.66 7.14
CA LEU A 285 17.93 -0.49 7.02
C LEU A 285 18.51 0.45 8.07
N LYS A 286 17.76 1.50 8.47
CA LYS A 286 18.18 2.44 9.50
C LYS A 286 18.13 1.84 10.91
N SER A 287 17.01 1.18 11.26
CA SER A 287 16.82 0.55 12.58
C SER A 287 17.58 -0.77 12.70
N LYS A 288 17.91 -1.41 11.55
CA LYS A 288 18.46 -2.77 11.45
C LYS A 288 17.48 -3.85 11.95
N GLU A 289 16.20 -3.58 11.89
CA GLU A 289 15.10 -4.45 12.31
C GLU A 289 14.14 -4.72 11.16
N ILE A 290 13.50 -5.89 11.18
CA ILE A 290 12.40 -6.24 10.27
C ILE A 290 11.12 -6.24 11.09
N ILE A 291 10.36 -5.15 10.98
CA ILE A 291 9.09 -4.95 11.67
C ILE A 291 8.09 -4.26 10.74
N ASN A 292 6.82 -4.17 11.14
CA ASN A 292 5.78 -3.54 10.35
C ASN A 292 5.84 -2.00 10.43
N PHE A 293 6.60 -1.38 9.53
CA PHE A 293 6.68 0.09 9.40
C PHE A 293 5.48 0.67 8.65
N TRP A 294 4.92 -0.09 7.70
CA TRP A 294 3.84 0.40 6.84
C TRP A 294 2.55 0.67 7.65
N ALA A 295 2.13 -0.24 8.50
CA ALA A 295 0.98 -0.06 9.38
C ALA A 295 1.15 1.16 10.30
N SER A 296 2.33 1.30 10.94
CA SER A 296 2.64 2.42 11.85
C SER A 296 2.65 3.79 11.15
N SER A 297 2.76 3.82 9.83
CA SER A 297 2.79 5.05 9.03
C SER A 297 1.42 5.71 8.79
N GLY A 298 0.33 5.13 9.32
CA GLY A 298 -1.05 5.55 9.06
C GLY A 298 -1.59 5.11 7.69
N ALA A 299 -0.88 4.22 6.98
CA ALA A 299 -1.34 3.68 5.69
C ALA A 299 -2.66 2.92 5.83
N THR A 300 -2.88 2.29 6.99
CA THR A 300 -4.09 1.51 7.31
C THR A 300 -5.32 2.34 7.67
N SER A 301 -5.19 3.65 7.87
CA SER A 301 -6.24 4.53 8.41
C SER A 301 -7.53 4.62 7.58
N LEU A 302 -7.46 4.29 6.29
CA LEU A 302 -8.63 4.29 5.41
C LEU A 302 -9.43 2.97 5.49
N LEU A 303 -8.76 1.85 5.78
CA LEU A 303 -9.38 0.53 5.74
C LEU A 303 -10.63 0.41 6.63
N PRO A 304 -10.65 0.90 7.88
CA PRO A 304 -11.85 0.81 8.73
C PRO A 304 -13.09 1.47 8.12
N LYS A 305 -12.93 2.54 7.34
CA LYS A 305 -14.04 3.22 6.65
C LYS A 305 -14.68 2.37 5.53
N PHE A 306 -13.95 1.40 5.01
CA PHE A 306 -14.35 0.52 3.92
C PHE A 306 -14.67 -0.90 4.38
N VAL A 307 -14.11 -1.36 5.52
CA VAL A 307 -14.28 -2.72 6.08
C VAL A 307 -15.74 -3.08 6.35
N ASP A 308 -16.58 -2.11 6.75
CA ASP A 308 -18.01 -2.37 7.01
C ASP A 308 -18.80 -2.85 5.78
N ASN A 309 -18.27 -2.63 4.56
CA ASN A 309 -18.88 -3.06 3.31
C ASN A 309 -18.07 -4.13 2.58
N ILE A 310 -16.88 -4.44 3.05
CA ILE A 310 -16.11 -5.54 2.51
C ILE A 310 -16.72 -6.83 3.05
N GLU A 311 -17.29 -7.65 2.17
CA GLU A 311 -17.42 -9.08 2.46
C GLU A 311 -16.00 -9.57 2.71
N LEU A 312 -15.67 -9.78 4.00
CA LEU A 312 -14.33 -10.22 4.42
C LEU A 312 -14.09 -11.64 3.94
N ARG A 313 -13.82 -11.80 2.67
CA ARG A 313 -13.29 -13.05 2.09
C ARG A 313 -11.77 -13.07 2.26
N LEU A 314 -11.29 -12.84 3.49
CA LEU A 314 -9.85 -12.75 3.79
C LEU A 314 -9.06 -13.96 3.28
N GLY A 315 -9.66 -15.13 3.21
CA GLY A 315 -9.03 -16.32 2.62
C GLY A 315 -8.80 -16.26 1.11
N ASN A 316 -9.47 -15.36 0.40
CA ASN A 316 -9.39 -15.27 -1.08
C ASN A 316 -8.41 -14.19 -1.57
N TYR A 317 -7.87 -13.34 -0.68
CA TYR A 317 -6.95 -12.26 -1.09
C TYR A 317 -5.51 -12.74 -1.34
N GLU A 318 -5.18 -13.98 -1.06
CA GLU A 318 -3.90 -14.58 -1.52
C GLU A 318 -3.83 -14.68 -3.04
N LYS A 319 -4.99 -14.89 -3.71
CA LYS A 319 -5.10 -14.98 -5.16
C LYS A 319 -6.53 -14.64 -5.59
N CYS A 320 -6.79 -13.39 -5.95
CA CYS A 320 -8.11 -12.97 -6.44
C CYS A 320 -8.07 -12.46 -7.88
N SER A 321 -9.00 -12.93 -8.70
CA SER A 321 -9.12 -12.54 -10.10
C SER A 321 -9.98 -11.29 -10.23
N VAL A 322 -9.49 -10.27 -10.95
CA VAL A 322 -10.18 -9.00 -11.18
C VAL A 322 -10.15 -8.68 -12.67
N MET A 323 -11.30 -8.30 -13.24
CA MET A 323 -11.37 -7.87 -14.64
C MET A 323 -10.52 -6.62 -14.86
N ARG A 324 -9.91 -6.51 -16.04
CA ARG A 324 -9.08 -5.37 -16.42
C ARG A 324 -9.81 -4.04 -16.24
N ASN A 325 -11.04 -3.95 -16.75
CA ASN A 325 -11.83 -2.71 -16.67
C ASN A 325 -12.13 -2.31 -15.23
N THR A 326 -12.31 -3.26 -14.32
CA THR A 326 -12.53 -2.99 -12.89
C THR A 326 -11.29 -2.31 -12.29
N LEU A 327 -10.10 -2.80 -12.59
CA LEU A 327 -8.88 -2.26 -11.99
C LEU A 327 -8.42 -0.94 -12.63
N GLU A 328 -8.47 -0.84 -13.97
CA GLU A 328 -7.94 0.31 -14.71
C GLU A 328 -8.95 1.47 -14.85
N LEU A 329 -10.24 1.15 -15.00
CA LEU A 329 -11.24 2.14 -15.39
C LEU A 329 -12.25 2.48 -14.28
N SER A 330 -12.53 1.55 -13.34
CA SER A 330 -13.57 1.77 -12.34
C SER A 330 -13.17 2.82 -11.29
N ASP A 331 -14.21 3.41 -10.73
CA ASP A 331 -14.13 4.28 -9.57
C ASP A 331 -13.98 3.44 -8.29
N VAL A 332 -13.22 3.95 -7.33
CA VAL A 332 -13.06 3.29 -6.02
C VAL A 332 -14.40 3.03 -5.33
N THR A 333 -15.42 3.81 -5.64
CA THR A 333 -16.77 3.71 -5.07
C THR A 333 -17.62 2.59 -5.67
N GLY A 334 -17.30 2.16 -6.89
CA GLY A 334 -18.05 1.16 -7.65
C GLY A 334 -17.27 -0.12 -7.98
N GLY A 335 -15.96 -0.15 -7.72
CA GLY A 335 -15.06 -1.23 -8.13
C GLY A 335 -14.92 -2.40 -7.14
N GLY A 336 -15.66 -2.39 -6.03
CA GLY A 336 -15.57 -3.43 -5.01
C GLY A 336 -14.36 -3.30 -4.07
N ALA A 337 -14.24 -4.29 -3.18
CA ALA A 337 -13.19 -4.33 -2.16
C ALA A 337 -11.79 -4.47 -2.77
N GLU A 338 -11.67 -5.29 -3.81
CA GLU A 338 -10.40 -5.61 -4.47
C GLU A 338 -9.77 -4.36 -5.08
N LEU A 339 -10.57 -3.48 -5.70
CA LEU A 339 -10.08 -2.22 -6.26
C LEU A 339 -9.56 -1.29 -5.16
N PHE A 340 -10.31 -1.15 -4.07
CA PHE A 340 -9.88 -0.35 -2.92
C PHE A 340 -8.58 -0.91 -2.31
N LEU A 341 -8.52 -2.22 -2.07
CA LEU A 341 -7.34 -2.87 -1.50
C LEU A 341 -6.11 -2.75 -2.41
N TYR A 342 -6.29 -2.82 -3.74
CA TYR A 342 -5.21 -2.58 -4.69
C TYR A 342 -4.72 -1.12 -4.65
N GLN A 343 -5.62 -0.15 -4.76
CA GLN A 343 -5.26 1.27 -4.77
C GLN A 343 -4.63 1.73 -3.45
N SER A 344 -5.12 1.22 -2.33
CA SER A 344 -4.56 1.52 -1.00
C SER A 344 -3.27 0.75 -0.69
N GLY A 345 -2.89 -0.23 -1.51
CA GLY A 345 -1.62 -0.94 -1.42
C GLY A 345 -1.64 -2.23 -0.60
N TYR A 346 -2.83 -2.71 -0.22
CA TYR A 346 -2.95 -4.04 0.41
C TYR A 346 -2.78 -5.18 -0.58
N LEU A 347 -3.20 -4.97 -1.83
CA LEU A 347 -3.02 -5.93 -2.91
C LEU A 347 -2.14 -5.34 -4.00
N THR A 348 -1.54 -6.23 -4.78
CA THR A 348 -0.73 -5.90 -5.94
C THR A 348 -1.04 -6.86 -7.09
N ILE A 349 -0.61 -6.54 -8.30
CA ILE A 349 -0.68 -7.44 -9.45
C ILE A 349 0.34 -8.57 -9.26
N LYS A 350 -0.10 -9.82 -9.24
CA LYS A 350 0.78 -11.01 -9.19
C LYS A 350 0.93 -11.64 -10.56
N GLU A 351 -0.15 -11.72 -11.31
CA GLU A 351 -0.19 -12.27 -12.65
C GLU A 351 -1.17 -11.43 -13.50
N SER A 352 -1.02 -11.47 -14.81
CA SER A 352 -1.98 -10.86 -15.74
C SER A 352 -2.13 -11.72 -16.98
N ASP A 353 -3.35 -11.78 -17.51
CA ASP A 353 -3.70 -12.47 -18.74
C ASP A 353 -4.55 -11.58 -19.66
N GLU A 354 -5.16 -12.16 -20.69
CA GLU A 354 -6.05 -11.44 -21.62
C GLU A 354 -7.38 -11.01 -20.97
N PHE A 355 -7.81 -11.68 -19.89
CA PHE A 355 -9.08 -11.42 -19.20
C PHE A 355 -8.94 -10.36 -18.11
N GLY A 356 -7.74 -10.26 -17.46
CA GLY A 356 -7.55 -9.31 -16.38
C GLY A 356 -6.29 -9.50 -15.57
N TYR A 357 -6.47 -9.38 -14.27
CA TYR A 357 -5.40 -9.42 -13.28
C TYR A 357 -5.67 -10.45 -12.21
N ILE A 358 -4.62 -11.08 -11.74
CA ILE A 358 -4.63 -11.84 -10.49
C ILE A 358 -3.91 -10.99 -9.46
N LEU A 359 -4.64 -10.61 -8.43
CA LEU A 359 -4.13 -9.83 -7.32
C LEU A 359 -3.78 -10.73 -6.14
N GLY A 360 -2.82 -10.30 -5.34
CA GLY A 360 -2.43 -10.94 -4.09
C GLY A 360 -1.69 -9.96 -3.19
N PHE A 361 -1.37 -10.38 -1.97
CA PHE A 361 -0.55 -9.56 -1.07
C PHE A 361 0.83 -9.29 -1.68
N PRO A 362 1.34 -8.06 -1.63
CA PRO A 362 2.70 -7.79 -2.10
C PRO A 362 3.73 -8.57 -1.28
N ASN A 363 3.62 -8.56 0.04
CA ASN A 363 4.60 -9.11 0.97
C ASN A 363 4.01 -9.40 2.36
N GLU A 364 4.83 -9.93 3.26
CA GLU A 364 4.43 -10.31 4.61
C GLU A 364 4.07 -9.09 5.49
N GLU A 365 4.75 -7.93 5.33
CA GLU A 365 4.43 -6.70 6.07
C GLU A 365 2.98 -6.28 5.88
N VAL A 366 2.55 -6.21 4.63
CA VAL A 366 1.21 -5.73 4.27
C VAL A 366 0.15 -6.76 4.61
N LYS A 367 0.46 -8.05 4.40
CA LYS A 367 -0.41 -9.15 4.80
C LYS A 367 -0.71 -9.09 6.30
N GLN A 368 0.33 -8.98 7.12
CA GLN A 368 0.19 -8.82 8.56
C GLN A 368 -0.62 -7.56 8.93
N ALA A 369 -0.32 -6.41 8.31
CA ALA A 369 -1.03 -5.15 8.57
C ALA A 369 -2.54 -5.23 8.28
N LEU A 370 -2.95 -5.95 7.22
CA LEU A 370 -4.37 -6.16 6.94
C LEU A 370 -5.04 -6.94 8.07
N TYR A 371 -4.45 -8.06 8.45
CA TYR A 371 -5.03 -8.93 9.48
C TYR A 371 -5.06 -8.25 10.85
N GLU A 372 -4.01 -7.51 11.23
CA GLU A 372 -3.98 -6.70 12.46
C GLU A 372 -5.10 -5.65 12.49
N THR A 373 -5.36 -5.00 11.35
CA THR A 373 -6.41 -3.97 11.25
C THR A 373 -7.83 -4.58 11.31
N VAL A 374 -7.99 -5.78 10.77
CA VAL A 374 -9.30 -6.46 10.68
C VAL A 374 -9.66 -7.21 11.97
N LEU A 375 -8.67 -7.75 12.67
CA LEU A 375 -8.90 -8.60 13.85
C LEU A 375 -9.73 -7.92 14.95
N PRO A 376 -9.51 -6.64 15.33
CA PRO A 376 -10.35 -5.96 16.31
C PRO A 376 -11.82 -5.83 15.89
N THR A 377 -12.10 -5.78 14.59
CA THR A 377 -13.48 -5.72 14.08
C THR A 377 -14.18 -7.09 14.10
N LEU A 378 -13.42 -8.18 14.16
CA LEU A 378 -13.93 -9.55 14.29
C LEU A 378 -14.08 -9.94 15.77
N ALA A 379 -13.12 -9.58 16.62
CA ALA A 379 -13.12 -9.84 18.05
C ALA A 379 -13.59 -8.58 18.80
N MET A 380 -14.70 -8.58 19.50
CA MET A 380 -15.21 -7.42 20.27
C MET A 380 -14.38 -7.13 21.53
N ARG A 381 -13.04 -7.09 21.43
CA ARG A 381 -12.10 -6.76 22.52
C ARG A 381 -11.35 -5.47 22.27
N SER A 382 -10.80 -4.90 23.34
CA SER A 382 -9.83 -3.80 23.22
C SER A 382 -8.53 -4.27 22.56
N GLU A 383 -7.90 -3.38 21.79
CA GLU A 383 -6.60 -3.67 21.13
C GLU A 383 -5.55 -4.22 22.10
N ASN A 384 -5.47 -3.68 23.32
CA ASN A 384 -4.46 -4.08 24.32
C ASN A 384 -4.62 -5.52 24.81
N GLU A 385 -5.85 -6.00 24.99
CA GLU A 385 -6.12 -7.39 25.39
C GLU A 385 -5.79 -8.36 24.27
N ILE A 386 -6.12 -8.00 23.03
CA ILE A 386 -5.79 -8.79 21.85
C ILE A 386 -4.28 -8.91 21.69
N LEU A 387 -3.53 -7.79 21.78
CA LEU A 387 -2.07 -7.77 21.65
C LEU A 387 -1.37 -8.65 22.68
N SER A 388 -1.84 -8.66 23.92
CA SER A 388 -1.28 -9.52 24.98
C SER A 388 -1.41 -11.01 24.66
N LEU A 389 -2.62 -11.44 24.25
CA LEU A 389 -2.88 -12.85 23.89
C LEU A 389 -2.14 -13.25 22.61
N GLN A 390 -2.02 -12.35 21.65
CA GLN A 390 -1.26 -12.57 20.43
C GLN A 390 0.22 -12.79 20.72
N ALA A 391 0.82 -11.97 21.58
CA ALA A 391 2.23 -12.12 21.96
C ALA A 391 2.50 -13.46 22.68
N CYS A 392 1.56 -13.93 23.51
CA CYS A 392 1.64 -15.25 24.12
C CYS A 392 1.57 -16.36 23.07
N LEU A 393 0.54 -16.34 22.20
CA LEU A 393 0.35 -17.34 21.15
C LEU A 393 1.54 -17.43 20.19
N TYR A 394 2.11 -16.28 19.77
CA TYR A 394 3.31 -16.25 18.93
C TYR A 394 4.50 -16.97 19.58
N ARG A 395 4.76 -16.67 20.86
CA ARG A 395 5.86 -17.29 21.63
C ARG A 395 5.64 -18.78 21.84
N GLU A 396 4.42 -19.16 22.19
CA GLU A 396 4.03 -20.55 22.47
C GLU A 396 4.19 -21.44 21.23
N LEU A 397 3.70 -20.97 20.06
CA LEU A 397 3.90 -21.66 18.79
C LEU A 397 5.37 -21.66 18.35
N GLY A 398 6.10 -20.57 18.57
CA GLY A 398 7.54 -20.47 18.27
C GLY A 398 8.41 -21.40 19.10
N THR A 399 7.96 -21.82 20.29
CA THR A 399 8.66 -22.71 21.22
C THR A 399 8.09 -24.13 21.29
N GLY A 400 7.01 -24.44 20.53
CA GLY A 400 6.38 -25.77 20.50
C GLY A 400 5.50 -26.09 21.71
N GLN A 401 5.10 -25.08 22.48
CA GLN A 401 4.20 -25.22 23.65
C GLN A 401 2.74 -25.30 23.20
N ILE A 402 2.36 -26.42 22.57
CA ILE A 402 1.09 -26.56 21.85
C ILE A 402 -0.11 -26.40 22.78
N ASP A 403 -0.07 -27.02 23.98
CA ASP A 403 -1.22 -26.97 24.89
C ASP A 403 -1.50 -25.53 25.37
N GLU A 404 -0.46 -24.75 25.62
CA GLU A 404 -0.61 -23.33 25.98
C GLU A 404 -1.08 -22.51 24.76
N ALA A 405 -0.49 -22.74 23.58
CA ALA A 405 -0.90 -22.08 22.35
C ALA A 405 -2.39 -22.33 22.03
N MET A 406 -2.87 -23.53 22.23
CA MET A 406 -4.28 -23.86 22.01
C MET A 406 -5.21 -23.22 23.04
N LYS A 407 -4.77 -23.04 24.29
CA LYS A 407 -5.53 -22.26 25.30
C LYS A 407 -5.60 -20.77 24.93
N SER A 408 -4.49 -20.20 24.49
CA SER A 408 -4.44 -18.79 24.01
C SER A 408 -5.33 -18.61 22.78
N LEU A 409 -5.26 -19.51 21.81
CA LEU A 409 -6.11 -19.51 20.62
C LEU A 409 -7.60 -19.67 20.98
N LYS A 410 -7.94 -20.58 21.90
CA LYS A 410 -9.31 -20.76 22.40
C LYS A 410 -9.86 -19.49 23.02
N ALA A 411 -9.06 -18.76 23.81
CA ALA A 411 -9.45 -17.50 24.40
C ALA A 411 -9.72 -16.42 23.33
N LEU A 412 -8.88 -16.33 22.29
CA LEU A 412 -9.08 -15.40 21.19
C LEU A 412 -10.32 -15.72 20.34
N ILE A 413 -10.60 -17.00 20.08
CA ILE A 413 -11.79 -17.42 19.32
C ILE A 413 -13.09 -17.18 20.10
N ALA A 414 -13.07 -17.39 21.42
CA ALA A 414 -14.26 -17.22 22.26
C ALA A 414 -14.83 -15.79 22.27
N ASP A 415 -14.02 -14.82 21.86
CA ASP A 415 -14.44 -13.40 21.79
C ASP A 415 -15.06 -13.00 20.45
N VAL A 416 -15.03 -13.86 19.45
CA VAL A 416 -15.67 -13.60 18.17
C VAL A 416 -17.17 -13.84 18.30
N PRO A 417 -18.03 -12.80 18.19
CA PRO A 417 -19.45 -12.95 18.43
C PRO A 417 -20.11 -13.91 17.45
N TYR A 418 -20.91 -14.84 17.96
CA TYR A 418 -21.73 -15.74 17.16
C TYR A 418 -22.68 -15.00 16.20
N SER A 419 -23.19 -13.84 16.65
CA SER A 419 -24.16 -13.00 15.92
C SER A 419 -23.52 -12.08 14.86
N ASN A 420 -22.23 -12.24 14.55
CA ASN A 420 -21.61 -11.44 13.50
C ASN A 420 -22.27 -11.76 12.15
N LYS A 421 -23.08 -10.83 11.65
CA LYS A 421 -23.87 -10.97 10.40
C LYS A 421 -23.00 -11.29 9.18
N LYS A 422 -21.75 -10.85 9.17
CA LYS A 422 -20.79 -11.07 8.07
C LYS A 422 -20.34 -12.54 7.99
N LEU A 423 -20.31 -13.23 9.12
CA LEU A 423 -19.91 -14.63 9.24
C LEU A 423 -21.11 -15.61 9.25
N ALA A 424 -22.31 -15.11 9.42
CA ALA A 424 -23.50 -15.95 9.62
C ALA A 424 -23.93 -16.75 8.37
N SER A 425 -23.51 -16.33 7.18
CA SER A 425 -23.82 -17.02 5.92
C SER A 425 -22.79 -18.09 5.52
N MET A 426 -21.69 -18.20 6.25
CA MET A 426 -20.61 -19.17 5.97
C MET A 426 -20.88 -20.51 6.63
N ASP A 427 -20.38 -21.58 6.01
CA ASP A 427 -20.26 -22.88 6.68
C ASP A 427 -19.42 -22.76 7.96
N MET A 428 -19.79 -23.49 9.01
CA MET A 428 -19.19 -23.32 10.33
C MET A 428 -17.70 -23.67 10.35
N GLU A 429 -17.28 -24.68 9.61
CA GLU A 429 -15.88 -25.10 9.51
C GLU A 429 -15.05 -24.02 8.76
N GLU A 430 -15.60 -23.49 7.66
CA GLU A 430 -15.01 -22.39 6.89
C GLU A 430 -14.89 -21.12 7.74
N ARG A 431 -15.92 -20.81 8.54
CA ARG A 431 -15.91 -19.67 9.46
C ARG A 431 -14.78 -19.77 10.49
N TYR A 432 -14.60 -20.92 11.13
CA TYR A 432 -13.51 -21.11 12.09
C TYR A 432 -12.14 -21.07 11.41
N ARG A 433 -12.01 -21.64 10.23
CA ARG A 433 -10.78 -21.59 9.44
C ARG A 433 -10.39 -20.13 9.16
N LEU A 434 -11.34 -19.29 8.76
CA LEU A 434 -11.13 -17.87 8.55
C LEU A 434 -10.69 -17.14 9.83
N ILE A 435 -11.38 -17.36 10.95
CA ILE A 435 -11.05 -16.73 12.23
C ILE A 435 -9.65 -17.14 12.68
N ILE A 436 -9.33 -18.43 12.68
CA ILE A 436 -8.03 -18.94 13.13
C ILE A 436 -6.91 -18.42 12.23
N SER A 437 -7.09 -18.49 10.91
CA SER A 437 -6.07 -17.96 9.97
C SER A 437 -5.86 -16.46 10.14
N THR A 438 -6.92 -15.69 10.38
CA THR A 438 -6.83 -14.26 10.64
C THR A 438 -6.01 -13.97 11.90
N ILE A 439 -6.28 -14.67 12.99
CA ILE A 439 -5.53 -14.54 14.25
C ILE A 439 -4.05 -14.85 14.02
N LEU A 440 -3.74 -15.97 13.37
CA LEU A 440 -2.38 -16.43 13.16
C LEU A 440 -1.58 -15.55 12.19
N ASN A 441 -2.23 -15.02 11.15
CA ASN A 441 -1.59 -14.03 10.25
C ASN A 441 -1.37 -12.67 10.95
N ALA A 442 -2.31 -12.24 11.79
CA ALA A 442 -2.18 -10.97 12.54
C ALA A 442 -1.01 -10.99 13.53
N ILE A 443 -0.60 -12.16 14.01
CA ILE A 443 0.60 -12.29 14.86
C ILE A 443 1.90 -12.49 14.06
N GLY A 444 1.86 -12.33 12.73
CA GLY A 444 3.05 -12.40 11.88
C GLY A 444 3.54 -13.82 11.57
N LEU A 445 2.70 -14.83 11.73
CA LEU A 445 3.04 -16.20 11.33
C LEU A 445 2.73 -16.42 9.84
N ASN A 446 3.59 -17.19 9.17
CA ASN A 446 3.33 -17.60 7.79
C ASN A 446 2.29 -18.72 7.77
N VAL A 447 1.08 -18.40 7.32
CA VAL A 447 -0.08 -19.28 7.28
C VAL A 447 -0.51 -19.50 5.83
N GLU A 448 -0.54 -20.78 5.40
CA GLU A 448 -1.13 -21.18 4.12
C GLU A 448 -2.46 -21.91 4.41
N VAL A 449 -3.55 -21.44 3.83
CA VAL A 449 -4.89 -22.01 3.99
C VAL A 449 -5.24 -22.84 2.75
N GLU A 450 -5.95 -23.95 2.93
CA GLU A 450 -6.41 -24.83 1.86
C GLU A 450 -5.30 -25.30 0.90
N LYS A 451 -4.14 -25.65 1.46
CA LYS A 451 -2.99 -26.06 0.67
C LYS A 451 -3.25 -27.38 -0.06
N MET A 452 -3.26 -27.32 -1.39
CA MET A 452 -3.39 -28.51 -2.23
C MET A 452 -2.07 -29.28 -2.27
N ILE A 453 -2.16 -30.59 -2.02
CA ILE A 453 -1.06 -31.54 -2.16
C ILE A 453 -1.54 -32.76 -2.95
N SER A 454 -0.63 -33.66 -3.34
CA SER A 454 -0.95 -34.84 -4.15
C SER A 454 -1.99 -35.81 -3.51
N THR A 455 -2.09 -35.81 -2.19
CA THR A 455 -2.98 -36.72 -1.43
C THR A 455 -4.26 -36.06 -0.92
N GLY A 456 -4.43 -34.74 -1.15
CA GLY A 456 -5.62 -34.00 -0.73
C GLY A 456 -5.38 -32.53 -0.50
N ARG A 457 -6.22 -31.92 0.34
CA ARG A 457 -6.17 -30.50 0.71
C ARG A 457 -6.03 -30.40 2.22
N ILE A 458 -4.97 -29.73 2.66
CA ILE A 458 -4.70 -29.44 4.08
C ILE A 458 -5.46 -28.16 4.44
N ASP A 459 -6.22 -28.17 5.54
CA ASP A 459 -6.97 -26.97 5.96
C ASP A 459 -6.06 -25.79 6.23
N MET A 460 -4.95 -26.03 6.95
CA MET A 460 -4.02 -24.95 7.28
C MET A 460 -2.61 -25.48 7.56
N THR A 461 -1.59 -24.75 7.10
CA THR A 461 -0.21 -24.94 7.54
C THR A 461 0.32 -23.67 8.16
N VAL A 462 1.03 -23.78 9.29
CA VAL A 462 1.60 -22.64 10.02
C VAL A 462 3.09 -22.86 10.18
N LYS A 463 3.89 -21.90 9.74
CA LYS A 463 5.36 -22.00 9.77
C LYS A 463 5.94 -20.98 10.76
N THR A 464 6.74 -21.47 11.69
CA THR A 464 7.57 -20.68 12.60
C THR A 464 9.06 -20.85 12.24
N SER A 465 9.96 -20.23 12.98
CA SER A 465 11.39 -20.43 12.78
C SER A 465 11.87 -21.88 13.07
N ARG A 466 11.15 -22.63 13.92
CA ARG A 466 11.55 -23.97 14.38
C ARG A 466 10.56 -25.07 14.06
N TYR A 467 9.30 -24.73 13.80
CA TYR A 467 8.20 -25.68 13.64
C TYR A 467 7.40 -25.43 12.37
N ILE A 468 6.84 -26.50 11.82
CA ILE A 468 5.77 -26.48 10.82
C ILE A 468 4.59 -27.21 11.42
N TYR A 469 3.48 -26.52 11.61
CA TYR A 469 2.23 -27.11 12.08
C TYR A 469 1.35 -27.43 10.88
N VAL A 470 0.91 -28.68 10.77
CA VAL A 470 -0.07 -29.16 9.78
C VAL A 470 -1.38 -29.34 10.53
N ILE A 471 -2.34 -28.45 10.24
CA ILE A 471 -3.58 -28.34 11.02
C ILE A 471 -4.75 -28.81 10.19
N GLU A 472 -5.59 -29.64 10.78
CA GLU A 472 -6.88 -30.07 10.25
C GLU A 472 -7.98 -29.71 11.26
N LEU A 473 -9.07 -29.13 10.75
CA LEU A 473 -10.19 -28.64 11.54
C LEU A 473 -11.41 -29.59 11.34
N LYS A 474 -12.06 -29.99 12.42
CA LYS A 474 -13.31 -30.76 12.34
C LYS A 474 -14.31 -30.25 13.37
N LEU A 475 -15.58 -30.19 12.98
CA LEU A 475 -16.65 -29.99 13.93
C LEU A 475 -16.81 -31.22 14.81
N HIS A 476 -17.24 -31.01 16.04
CA HIS A 476 -17.53 -32.10 16.99
C HIS A 476 -18.43 -33.19 16.35
N ASN A 477 -19.48 -32.77 15.67
CA ASN A 477 -20.44 -33.67 15.02
C ASN A 477 -19.86 -34.40 13.80
N ASN A 478 -18.70 -33.98 13.28
CA ASN A 478 -17.98 -34.60 12.16
C ASN A 478 -16.78 -35.46 12.63
N GLY A 479 -16.80 -35.92 13.89
CA GLY A 479 -15.77 -36.76 14.47
C GLY A 479 -14.65 -36.05 15.21
N GLY A 480 -14.70 -34.70 15.29
CA GLY A 480 -13.83 -33.89 16.13
C GLY A 480 -12.33 -34.06 15.86
N LYS A 481 -11.52 -33.90 16.92
CA LYS A 481 -10.05 -33.99 16.84
C LYS A 481 -9.53 -35.39 16.47
N GLU A 482 -10.28 -36.42 16.77
CA GLU A 482 -9.94 -37.80 16.40
C GLU A 482 -9.97 -37.97 14.88
N ALA A 483 -11.08 -37.59 14.23
CA ALA A 483 -11.20 -37.66 12.77
C ALA A 483 -10.22 -36.72 12.07
N ALA A 484 -9.94 -35.52 12.64
CA ALA A 484 -8.95 -34.58 12.13
C ALA A 484 -7.53 -35.19 12.14
N THR A 485 -7.10 -35.78 13.26
CA THR A 485 -5.77 -36.41 13.34
C THR A 485 -5.66 -37.65 12.45
N GLU A 486 -6.71 -38.46 12.37
CA GLU A 486 -6.77 -39.61 11.46
C GLU A 486 -6.65 -39.17 9.99
N GLN A 487 -7.29 -38.10 9.60
CA GLN A 487 -7.16 -37.53 8.24
C GLN A 487 -5.74 -37.09 7.93
N ILE A 488 -5.04 -36.40 8.86
CA ILE A 488 -3.64 -36.00 8.71
C ILE A 488 -2.75 -37.23 8.42
N LEU A 489 -2.93 -38.29 9.19
CA LEU A 489 -2.12 -39.52 9.09
C LEU A 489 -2.45 -40.31 7.81
N ASN A 490 -3.74 -40.61 7.56
CA ASN A 490 -4.18 -41.37 6.40
C ASN A 490 -3.87 -40.69 5.06
N ARG A 491 -3.94 -39.37 5.01
CA ARG A 491 -3.62 -38.56 3.83
C ARG A 491 -2.14 -38.17 3.76
N GLN A 492 -1.35 -38.56 4.75
CA GLN A 492 0.09 -38.26 4.82
C GLN A 492 0.40 -36.75 4.64
N TYR A 493 -0.39 -35.87 5.26
CA TYR A 493 -0.31 -34.43 5.09
C TYR A 493 1.03 -33.81 5.56
N MET A 494 1.79 -34.55 6.41
CA MET A 494 3.11 -34.10 6.87
C MET A 494 4.24 -34.47 5.90
N GLU A 495 4.04 -35.39 4.93
CA GLU A 495 5.10 -35.86 4.02
C GLU A 495 5.78 -34.72 3.22
N PRO A 496 5.06 -33.73 2.65
CA PRO A 496 5.69 -32.66 1.88
C PRO A 496 6.68 -31.81 2.66
N PHE A 497 6.64 -31.88 3.99
CA PHE A 497 7.46 -31.08 4.89
C PHE A 497 8.63 -31.85 5.53
N LYS A 498 8.75 -33.15 5.31
CA LYS A 498 9.82 -33.99 5.93
C LYS A 498 11.24 -33.60 5.51
N ALA A 499 11.41 -32.99 4.37
CA ALA A 499 12.71 -32.48 3.91
C ALA A 499 13.11 -31.13 4.53
N ASP A 500 12.19 -30.47 5.23
CA ASP A 500 12.46 -29.21 5.92
C ASP A 500 13.26 -29.45 7.22
N LYS A 501 14.13 -28.52 7.58
CA LYS A 501 14.96 -28.62 8.80
C LYS A 501 14.14 -28.42 10.08
N ARG A 502 12.94 -27.86 9.97
CA ARG A 502 12.02 -27.59 11.09
C ARG A 502 11.31 -28.85 11.52
N GLN A 503 10.92 -28.89 12.78
CA GLN A 503 10.10 -30.00 13.28
C GLN A 503 8.66 -29.88 12.76
N VAL A 504 8.15 -30.95 12.15
CA VAL A 504 6.78 -31.00 11.63
C VAL A 504 5.87 -31.61 12.69
N ILE A 505 4.74 -30.95 12.96
CA ILE A 505 3.75 -31.37 13.95
C ILE A 505 2.37 -31.37 13.30
N GLY A 506 1.71 -32.52 13.27
CA GLY A 506 0.31 -32.64 12.91
C GLY A 506 -0.60 -32.30 14.08
N LEU A 507 -1.66 -31.52 13.84
CA LEU A 507 -2.58 -31.06 14.88
C LEU A 507 -4.03 -31.11 14.40
N GLY A 508 -4.81 -32.02 14.97
CA GLY A 508 -6.26 -32.05 14.79
C GLY A 508 -6.96 -31.17 15.81
N ILE A 509 -7.80 -30.26 15.34
CA ILE A 509 -8.55 -29.30 16.18
C ILE A 509 -10.04 -29.59 16.08
N GLU A 510 -10.69 -29.71 17.24
CA GLU A 510 -12.12 -29.92 17.39
C GLU A 510 -12.84 -28.61 17.69
N LEU A 511 -13.87 -28.32 16.91
CA LEU A 511 -14.64 -27.09 16.94
C LEU A 511 -16.10 -27.35 17.26
N ASP A 512 -16.73 -26.38 17.93
CA ASP A 512 -18.15 -26.46 18.25
C ASP A 512 -19.02 -26.16 17.04
N GLY A 513 -20.02 -26.99 16.77
CA GLY A 513 -20.97 -26.80 15.66
C GLY A 513 -21.98 -25.67 15.86
N GLU A 514 -22.16 -25.19 17.09
CA GLU A 514 -23.07 -24.12 17.44
C GLU A 514 -22.36 -22.75 17.59
N GLY A 515 -21.06 -22.68 17.32
CA GLY A 515 -20.28 -21.43 17.36
C GLY A 515 -19.67 -21.08 18.72
N LYS A 516 -19.61 -22.01 19.67
CA LYS A 516 -19.07 -21.80 21.03
C LYS A 516 -17.54 -21.81 21.10
N GLY A 517 -16.85 -22.04 19.99
CA GLY A 517 -15.40 -21.94 19.87
C GLY A 517 -14.66 -23.28 19.78
N LEU A 518 -13.41 -23.31 20.23
CA LEU A 518 -12.53 -24.46 20.20
C LEU A 518 -12.84 -25.38 21.40
N LEU A 519 -13.18 -26.66 21.13
CA LEU A 519 -13.51 -27.64 22.15
C LEU A 519 -12.27 -28.42 22.62
N GLY A 520 -11.42 -28.86 21.69
CA GLY A 520 -10.26 -29.68 22.01
C GLY A 520 -9.26 -29.78 20.86
N TRP A 521 -8.13 -30.40 21.14
CA TRP A 521 -7.08 -30.65 20.13
C TRP A 521 -6.36 -31.97 20.44
N LYS A 522 -5.67 -32.51 19.41
CA LYS A 522 -4.87 -33.72 19.52
C LYS A 522 -3.70 -33.66 18.53
N ARG A 523 -2.52 -34.13 18.96
CA ARG A 523 -1.38 -34.31 18.05
C ARG A 523 -1.58 -35.58 17.21
N ALA A 524 -1.22 -35.47 15.92
CA ALA A 524 -1.11 -36.63 15.06
C ALA A 524 0.28 -37.26 15.27
N GLU A 525 0.33 -38.39 15.91
CA GLU A 525 1.55 -39.17 16.23
C GLU A 525 1.72 -40.34 15.27
#